data_2fdd601c483d646577def81786d70f9c
#
_entry.id   2fdd601c483d646577def81786d70f9c
#
_cell.length_a   1.000
_cell.length_b   1.000
_cell.length_c   1.000
_cell.angle_alpha   90.00
_cell.angle_beta   90.00
_cell.angle_gamma   90.00
#
_symmetry.space_group_name_H-M   'P 1'
#
loop_
_entity.id
_entity.type
_entity.pdbx_description
1 polymer ?
#
loop_
_entity_poly.entity_id
_entity_poly.type
_entity_poly.pdbx_seq_one_letter_code
_entity_poly.pdbx_strand_id
1 'polypeptide(L)'
;TKDSNPGVRGIGGVLKGPAGERIEVSEEIGPGTNNEAEYAALMAVLDAAVSAKVENLVVQGDSQLVVRQVNGEWFIKEKNLVPMCKTVLDIKAQIPNVTLRWIPREENGEADALSKKALGVIDKDSIDRTVWMKITEIAKPFGLSGVALGKKMDSAKLRENGKPTQLAIEKGCALRVPNGFG
;
A
#
# COMPACT_ATOMS: atom_id res chain seq x y z
N THR A 1 9.36 0.23 -4.43
CA THR A 1 9.47 1.05 -5.63
C THR A 1 9.76 0.21 -6.81
N LYS A 2 8.98 0.37 -7.86
CA LYS A 2 9.11 -0.53 -8.97
C LYS A 2 10.42 -0.33 -9.73
N ASP A 3 10.97 0.85 -9.83
CA ASP A 3 12.14 0.99 -10.71
C ASP A 3 13.06 2.20 -10.47
N SER A 4 12.73 3.16 -9.61
CA SER A 4 13.61 4.31 -9.38
C SER A 4 13.38 5.01 -8.03
N ASN A 5 14.43 5.61 -7.50
CA ASN A 5 14.37 6.53 -6.38
C ASN A 5 15.04 7.85 -6.80
N PRO A 6 14.30 8.91 -7.14
CA PRO A 6 12.84 9.08 -6.95
C PRO A 6 11.96 8.34 -7.98
N GLY A 7 10.71 8.04 -7.58
CA GLY A 7 9.69 7.38 -8.42
C GLY A 7 8.31 7.48 -7.77
N VAL A 8 7.26 7.02 -8.46
CA VAL A 8 5.89 6.97 -7.91
C VAL A 8 5.86 6.12 -6.65
N ARG A 9 5.22 6.61 -5.59
CA ARG A 9 5.18 6.02 -4.26
C ARG A 9 3.76 5.68 -3.84
N GLY A 10 3.61 4.52 -3.21
CA GLY A 10 2.43 4.21 -2.42
C GLY A 10 2.75 4.38 -0.95
N ILE A 11 1.83 4.96 -0.22
CA ILE A 11 1.88 5.02 1.23
C ILE A 11 0.85 4.06 1.81
N GLY A 12 1.14 3.53 2.98
CA GLY A 12 0.26 2.60 3.69
C GLY A 12 0.36 2.79 5.19
N GLY A 13 -0.76 2.62 5.84
CA GLY A 13 -0.85 2.65 7.29
C GLY A 13 -2.16 2.09 7.79
N VAL A 14 -2.22 1.70 9.04
CA VAL A 14 -3.44 1.22 9.69
C VAL A 14 -3.55 1.80 11.08
N LEU A 15 -4.70 2.39 11.39
CA LEU A 15 -5.07 2.81 12.74
C LEU A 15 -6.03 1.78 13.31
N LYS A 16 -5.72 1.26 14.49
CA LYS A 16 -6.53 0.25 15.20
C LYS A 16 -6.99 0.81 16.53
N GLY A 17 -8.28 0.72 16.80
CA GLY A 17 -8.87 1.09 18.07
C GLY A 17 -9.07 -0.12 18.99
N PRO A 18 -9.27 0.13 20.29
CA PRO A 18 -9.39 -0.92 21.32
C PRO A 18 -10.65 -1.78 21.18
N ALA A 19 -11.72 -1.27 20.56
CA ALA A 19 -12.97 -2.01 20.33
C ALA A 19 -13.03 -2.67 18.94
N GLY A 20 -11.88 -2.72 18.22
CA GLY A 20 -11.79 -3.35 16.90
C GLY A 20 -11.99 -2.38 15.74
N GLU A 21 -12.06 -1.08 16.02
CA GLU A 21 -12.10 -0.06 14.96
C GLU A 21 -10.83 -0.14 14.11
N ARG A 22 -11.00 0.08 12.82
CA ARG A 22 -9.91 0.00 11.84
C ARG A 22 -10.07 1.06 10.77
N ILE A 23 -9.06 1.90 10.61
CA ILE A 23 -8.95 2.85 9.51
C ILE A 23 -7.68 2.50 8.73
N GLU A 24 -7.84 2.29 7.42
CA GLU A 24 -6.74 2.01 6.52
C GLU A 24 -6.37 3.24 5.71
N VAL A 25 -5.08 3.51 5.61
CA VAL A 25 -4.49 4.47 4.67
C VAL A 25 -3.82 3.65 3.58
N SER A 26 -4.20 3.90 2.32
CA SER A 26 -3.59 3.25 1.17
C SER A 26 -3.75 4.20 -0.02
N GLU A 27 -2.72 5.01 -0.29
CA GLU A 27 -2.78 6.08 -1.28
C GLU A 27 -1.53 6.09 -2.16
N GLU A 28 -1.73 6.35 -3.46
CA GLU A 28 -0.64 6.67 -4.35
C GLU A 28 -0.30 8.15 -4.21
N ILE A 29 0.96 8.43 -3.91
CA ILE A 29 1.50 9.79 -3.92
C ILE A 29 2.43 9.94 -5.13
N GLY A 30 2.53 11.13 -5.66
CA GLY A 30 3.36 11.42 -6.83
C GLY A 30 4.82 10.97 -6.69
N PRO A 31 5.68 11.26 -7.67
CA PRO A 31 7.08 10.88 -7.62
C PRO A 31 7.81 11.55 -6.45
N GLY A 32 8.59 10.76 -5.74
CA GLY A 32 9.35 11.21 -4.59
C GLY A 32 10.37 10.17 -4.12
N THR A 33 11.11 10.49 -3.09
CA THR A 33 12.06 9.58 -2.45
C THR A 33 11.37 8.64 -1.46
N ASN A 34 12.03 7.56 -1.06
CA ASN A 34 11.51 6.66 -0.03
C ASN A 34 11.26 7.42 1.28
N ASN A 35 12.20 8.30 1.68
CA ASN A 35 12.06 9.07 2.92
C ASN A 35 10.85 10.00 2.89
N GLU A 36 10.57 10.64 1.74
CA GLU A 36 9.37 11.46 1.59
C GLU A 36 8.09 10.64 1.69
N ALA A 37 8.06 9.43 1.13
CA ALA A 37 6.92 8.53 1.25
C ALA A 37 6.68 8.09 2.70
N GLU A 38 7.74 7.78 3.45
CA GLU A 38 7.63 7.42 4.87
C GLU A 38 7.08 8.58 5.73
N TYR A 39 7.54 9.81 5.46
CA TYR A 39 6.97 10.99 6.09
C TYR A 39 5.50 11.21 5.72
N ALA A 40 5.14 11.03 4.44
CA ALA A 40 3.77 11.17 3.96
C ALA A 40 2.84 10.11 4.59
N ALA A 41 3.31 8.87 4.73
CA ALA A 41 2.56 7.81 5.41
C ALA A 41 2.29 8.16 6.87
N LEU A 42 3.30 8.68 7.59
CA LEU A 42 3.15 9.11 8.96
C LEU A 42 2.15 10.28 9.10
N MET A 43 2.22 11.28 8.20
CA MET A 43 1.26 12.38 8.17
C MET A 43 -0.17 11.87 7.99
N ALA A 44 -0.39 10.99 7.02
CA ALA A 44 -1.73 10.46 6.72
C ALA A 44 -2.32 9.64 7.89
N VAL A 45 -1.50 8.86 8.59
CA VAL A 45 -1.94 8.12 9.79
C VAL A 45 -2.26 9.06 10.95
N LEU A 46 -1.46 10.10 11.17
CA LEU A 46 -1.70 11.10 12.20
C LEU A 46 -2.97 11.92 11.90
N ASP A 47 -3.19 12.34 10.65
CA ASP A 47 -4.41 13.04 10.22
C ASP A 47 -5.66 12.18 10.42
N ALA A 48 -5.58 10.88 10.13
CA ALA A 48 -6.65 9.93 10.40
C ALA A 48 -6.95 9.85 11.91
N ALA A 49 -5.90 9.84 12.75
CA ALA A 49 -6.06 9.81 14.21
C ALA A 49 -6.66 11.12 14.76
N VAL A 50 -6.27 12.28 14.24
CA VAL A 50 -6.88 13.58 14.57
C VAL A 50 -8.35 13.59 14.19
N SER A 51 -8.68 13.14 12.98
CA SER A 51 -10.05 13.06 12.48
C SER A 51 -10.92 12.12 13.32
N ALA A 52 -10.34 11.03 13.81
CA ALA A 52 -10.98 10.08 14.72
C ALA A 52 -11.00 10.55 16.18
N LYS A 53 -10.45 11.74 16.49
CA LYS A 53 -10.35 12.33 17.84
C LYS A 53 -9.66 11.40 18.85
N VAL A 54 -8.60 10.75 18.41
CA VAL A 54 -7.80 9.85 19.25
C VAL A 54 -7.05 10.68 20.30
N GLU A 55 -7.13 10.29 21.56
CA GLU A 55 -6.45 10.97 22.67
C GLU A 55 -5.12 10.32 23.02
N ASN A 56 -5.01 9.01 22.86
CA ASN A 56 -3.82 8.24 23.18
C ASN A 56 -3.43 7.40 21.98
N LEU A 57 -2.27 7.68 21.38
CA LEU A 57 -1.80 7.04 20.16
C LEU A 57 -0.39 6.50 20.31
N VAL A 58 -0.20 5.24 19.96
CA VAL A 58 1.12 4.66 19.74
C VAL A 58 1.29 4.43 18.25
N VAL A 59 2.21 5.16 17.63
CA VAL A 59 2.58 4.98 16.23
C VAL A 59 3.81 4.09 16.15
N GLN A 60 3.74 3.08 15.29
CA GLN A 60 4.84 2.18 15.00
C GLN A 60 5.21 2.31 13.52
N GLY A 61 6.50 2.42 13.22
CA GLY A 61 7.00 2.54 11.85
C GLY A 61 8.39 1.92 11.71
N ASP A 62 8.68 1.36 10.53
CA ASP A 62 9.94 0.69 10.22
C ASP A 62 11.01 1.64 9.64
N SER A 63 10.66 2.89 9.37
CA SER A 63 11.63 3.92 8.99
C SER A 63 12.36 4.48 10.21
N GLN A 64 13.52 3.92 10.54
CA GLN A 64 14.34 4.41 11.66
C GLN A 64 14.69 5.89 11.50
N LEU A 65 14.93 6.35 10.26
CA LEU A 65 15.22 7.74 9.96
C LEU A 65 14.06 8.65 10.40
N VAL A 66 12.84 8.37 9.94
CA VAL A 66 11.67 9.19 10.25
C VAL A 66 11.38 9.20 11.75
N VAL A 67 11.35 8.01 12.38
CA VAL A 67 11.09 7.89 13.82
C VAL A 67 12.07 8.69 14.64
N ARG A 68 13.36 8.57 14.35
CA ARG A 68 14.42 9.25 15.10
C ARG A 68 14.44 10.77 14.84
N GLN A 69 14.15 11.20 13.63
CA GLN A 69 14.06 12.63 13.30
C GLN A 69 12.85 13.28 13.99
N VAL A 70 11.69 12.66 13.95
CA VAL A 70 10.47 13.19 14.59
C VAL A 70 10.58 13.18 16.12
N ASN A 71 11.28 12.22 16.70
CA ASN A 71 11.58 12.20 18.14
C ASN A 71 12.69 13.19 18.56
N GLY A 72 13.33 13.89 17.60
CA GLY A 72 14.41 14.84 17.86
C GLY A 72 15.77 14.20 18.19
N GLU A 73 15.89 12.89 17.96
CA GLU A 73 17.13 12.15 18.22
C GLU A 73 18.17 12.31 17.11
N TRP A 74 17.71 12.53 15.86
CA TRP A 74 18.57 12.73 14.70
C TRP A 74 18.32 14.04 13.98
N PHE A 75 19.40 14.68 13.52
CA PHE A 75 19.32 15.87 12.68
C PHE A 75 18.81 15.54 11.27
N ILE A 76 18.01 16.46 10.72
CA ILE A 76 17.53 16.35 9.35
C ILE A 76 18.56 17.03 8.43
N LYS A 77 19.27 16.21 7.65
CA LYS A 77 20.27 16.69 6.68
C LYS A 77 19.65 17.10 5.34
N GLU A 78 18.61 16.39 4.92
CA GLU A 78 17.92 16.61 3.65
C GLU A 78 16.92 17.77 3.79
N LYS A 79 17.18 18.87 3.07
CA LYS A 79 16.38 20.10 3.19
C LYS A 79 14.89 19.91 2.88
N ASN A 80 14.55 19.00 1.96
CA ASN A 80 13.18 18.67 1.59
C ASN A 80 12.41 17.94 2.72
N LEU A 81 13.10 17.27 3.64
CA LEU A 81 12.47 16.60 4.77
C LEU A 81 12.18 17.53 5.95
N VAL A 82 12.84 18.69 6.02
CA VAL A 82 12.62 19.66 7.11
C VAL A 82 11.15 20.11 7.19
N PRO A 83 10.52 20.61 6.10
CA PRO A 83 9.11 21.00 6.14
C PRO A 83 8.18 19.82 6.45
N MET A 84 8.51 18.60 5.97
CA MET A 84 7.72 17.42 6.24
C MET A 84 7.74 17.04 7.72
N CYS A 85 8.93 17.06 8.35
CA CYS A 85 9.04 16.83 9.79
C CYS A 85 8.26 17.88 10.60
N LYS A 86 8.33 19.15 10.19
CA LYS A 86 7.56 20.23 10.84
C LYS A 86 6.06 19.92 10.74
N THR A 87 5.56 19.57 9.56
CA THR A 87 4.13 19.20 9.39
C THR A 87 3.73 18.04 10.29
N VAL A 88 4.57 16.99 10.36
CA VAL A 88 4.32 15.85 11.27
C VAL A 88 4.22 16.32 12.73
N LEU A 89 5.12 17.21 13.17
CA LEU A 89 5.10 17.74 14.54
C LEU A 89 3.85 18.59 14.80
N ASP A 90 3.43 19.40 13.81
CA ASP A 90 2.22 20.24 13.91
C ASP A 90 0.94 19.38 14.00
N ILE A 91 0.85 18.27 13.24
CA ILE A 91 -0.27 17.32 13.33
C ILE A 91 -0.21 16.57 14.66
N LYS A 92 0.96 16.06 15.03
CA LYS A 92 1.19 15.34 16.30
C LYS A 92 0.76 16.17 17.52
N ALA A 93 0.98 17.48 17.49
CA ALA A 93 0.62 18.40 18.59
C ALA A 93 -0.90 18.52 18.81
N GLN A 94 -1.73 18.08 17.85
CA GLN A 94 -3.18 18.06 17.96
C GLN A 94 -3.71 16.82 18.69
N ILE A 95 -2.87 15.84 18.94
CA ILE A 95 -3.24 14.61 19.66
C ILE A 95 -2.61 14.69 21.06
N PRO A 96 -3.39 14.58 22.15
CA PRO A 96 -2.89 14.79 23.50
C PRO A 96 -1.70 13.93 23.89
N ASN A 97 -1.74 12.65 23.58
CA ASN A 97 -0.68 11.70 23.96
C ASN A 97 -0.26 10.86 22.73
N VAL A 98 0.91 11.15 22.17
CA VAL A 98 1.47 10.39 21.04
C VAL A 98 2.85 9.89 21.37
N THR A 99 3.04 8.59 21.22
CA THR A 99 4.34 7.93 21.28
C THR A 99 4.68 7.37 19.90
N LEU A 100 5.84 7.71 19.37
CA LEU A 100 6.35 7.18 18.10
C LEU A 100 7.47 6.18 18.39
N ARG A 101 7.36 4.97 17.87
CA ARG A 101 8.31 3.87 18.08
C ARG A 101 8.77 3.27 16.77
N TRP A 102 10.04 2.96 16.67
CA TRP A 102 10.57 2.15 15.59
C TRP A 102 10.32 0.67 15.85
N ILE A 103 9.94 -0.05 14.80
CA ILE A 103 9.81 -1.51 14.78
C ILE A 103 10.58 -2.10 13.60
N PRO A 104 11.02 -3.36 13.67
CA PRO A 104 11.57 -4.06 12.52
C PRO A 104 10.55 -4.16 11.38
N ARG A 105 11.06 -4.20 10.13
CA ARG A 105 10.21 -4.24 8.93
C ARG A 105 9.25 -5.42 8.89
N GLU A 106 9.67 -6.54 9.44
CA GLU A 106 8.89 -7.78 9.54
C GLU A 106 7.61 -7.60 10.38
N GLU A 107 7.62 -6.64 11.30
CA GLU A 107 6.47 -6.29 12.14
C GLU A 107 5.55 -5.25 11.50
N ASN A 108 5.97 -4.60 10.39
CA ASN A 108 5.19 -3.58 9.69
C ASN A 108 4.47 -4.12 8.42
N GLY A 109 4.19 -5.41 8.37
CA GLY A 109 3.65 -6.08 7.18
C GLY A 109 2.32 -5.53 6.69
N GLU A 110 1.41 -5.10 7.58
CA GLU A 110 0.12 -4.54 7.19
C GLU A 110 0.27 -3.20 6.43
N ALA A 111 1.09 -2.29 6.94
CA ALA A 111 1.34 -1.01 6.29
C ALA A 111 2.09 -1.19 4.94
N ASP A 112 3.05 -2.12 4.88
CA ASP A 112 3.75 -2.49 3.65
C ASP A 112 2.78 -3.05 2.60
N ALA A 113 1.83 -3.91 2.99
CA ALA A 113 0.80 -4.43 2.10
C ALA A 113 -0.12 -3.31 1.56
N LEU A 114 -0.53 -2.36 2.42
CA LEU A 114 -1.35 -1.22 2.03
C LEU A 114 -0.61 -0.28 1.07
N SER A 115 0.68 -0.03 1.28
CA SER A 115 1.50 0.79 0.38
C SER A 115 1.64 0.14 -1.00
N LYS A 116 1.78 -1.18 -1.07
CA LYS A 116 1.79 -1.95 -2.32
C LYS A 116 0.43 -1.93 -3.01
N LYS A 117 -0.65 -2.08 -2.25
CA LYS A 117 -2.03 -1.99 -2.75
C LYS A 117 -2.30 -0.63 -3.42
N ALA A 118 -1.82 0.46 -2.83
CA ALA A 118 -1.92 1.80 -3.39
C ALA A 118 -1.31 1.92 -4.80
N LEU A 119 -0.24 1.17 -5.07
CA LEU A 119 0.43 1.13 -6.38
C LEU A 119 -0.15 0.07 -7.34
N GLY A 120 -1.27 -0.56 -6.99
CA GLY A 120 -1.82 -1.68 -7.75
C GLY A 120 -0.92 -2.93 -7.71
N VAL A 121 0.04 -2.97 -6.80
CA VAL A 121 0.89 -4.14 -6.56
C VAL A 121 0.17 -5.04 -5.58
N ILE A 122 -0.32 -6.16 -6.07
CA ILE A 122 -0.95 -7.16 -5.21
C ILE A 122 0.14 -8.10 -4.71
N ASP A 123 0.23 -8.23 -3.38
CA ASP A 123 1.15 -9.18 -2.77
C ASP A 123 0.66 -10.61 -3.07
N LYS A 124 1.58 -11.45 -3.57
CA LYS A 124 1.24 -12.86 -3.90
C LYS A 124 0.70 -13.62 -2.70
N ASP A 125 1.13 -13.25 -1.50
CA ASP A 125 0.76 -13.92 -0.25
C ASP A 125 -0.58 -13.42 0.30
N SER A 126 -1.03 -12.22 -0.11
CA SER A 126 -2.35 -11.67 0.25
C SER A 126 -3.49 -12.13 -0.68
N ILE A 127 -3.14 -12.80 -1.78
CA ILE A 127 -4.13 -13.33 -2.70
C ILE A 127 -4.73 -14.59 -2.07
N ASP A 128 -5.98 -14.53 -1.68
CA ASP A 128 -6.72 -15.71 -1.28
C ASP A 128 -6.83 -16.68 -2.47
N ARG A 129 -5.92 -17.64 -2.53
CA ARG A 129 -5.85 -18.63 -3.61
C ARG A 129 -7.08 -19.53 -3.68
N THR A 130 -7.93 -19.49 -2.67
CA THR A 130 -9.21 -20.23 -2.68
C THR A 130 -10.20 -19.62 -3.66
N VAL A 131 -10.01 -18.35 -4.06
CA VAL A 131 -10.84 -17.64 -5.05
C VAL A 131 -10.38 -17.87 -6.49
N TRP A 132 -9.18 -18.47 -6.70
CA TRP A 132 -8.67 -18.73 -8.05
C TRP A 132 -9.32 -19.98 -8.66
N MET A 133 -10.21 -19.74 -9.59
CA MET A 133 -10.80 -20.81 -10.41
C MET A 133 -9.96 -21.05 -11.66
N LYS A 134 -9.77 -22.31 -12.04
CA LYS A 134 -9.20 -22.65 -13.35
C LYS A 134 -10.09 -22.08 -14.45
N ILE A 135 -9.50 -21.67 -15.57
CA ILE A 135 -10.27 -21.16 -16.73
C ILE A 135 -11.39 -22.10 -17.18
N THR A 136 -11.19 -23.39 -17.00
CA THR A 136 -12.22 -24.43 -17.25
C THR A 136 -13.40 -24.34 -16.29
N GLU A 137 -13.19 -23.94 -15.06
CA GLU A 137 -14.23 -23.77 -14.04
C GLU A 137 -14.99 -22.46 -14.27
N ILE A 138 -14.27 -21.38 -14.60
CA ILE A 138 -14.87 -20.09 -14.97
C ILE A 138 -15.72 -20.21 -16.23
N ALA A 139 -15.35 -21.09 -17.16
CA ALA A 139 -16.08 -21.28 -18.42
C ALA A 139 -17.39 -22.04 -18.25
N LYS A 140 -17.52 -22.94 -17.24
CA LYS A 140 -18.67 -23.79 -17.02
C LYS A 140 -20.03 -23.07 -16.92
N PRO A 141 -20.17 -21.99 -16.11
CA PRO A 141 -21.45 -21.26 -16.00
C PRO A 141 -21.93 -20.66 -17.33
N PHE A 142 -21.02 -20.45 -18.27
CA PHE A 142 -21.30 -19.88 -19.59
C PHE A 142 -21.49 -20.95 -20.67
N GLY A 143 -21.48 -22.24 -20.30
CA GLY A 143 -21.55 -23.35 -21.25
C GLY A 143 -20.34 -23.44 -22.19
N LEU A 144 -19.19 -22.91 -21.79
CA LEU A 144 -17.97 -22.85 -22.60
C LEU A 144 -16.92 -23.84 -22.09
N SER A 145 -16.07 -24.31 -23.01
CA SER A 145 -14.81 -24.96 -22.61
C SER A 145 -13.78 -23.88 -22.22
N GLY A 146 -12.76 -24.24 -21.42
CA GLY A 146 -11.67 -23.33 -21.09
C GLY A 146 -10.95 -22.78 -22.32
N VAL A 147 -10.84 -23.61 -23.39
CA VAL A 147 -10.24 -23.19 -24.67
C VAL A 147 -11.13 -22.15 -25.37
N ALA A 148 -12.45 -22.38 -25.38
CA ALA A 148 -13.40 -21.44 -26.00
C ALA A 148 -13.43 -20.10 -25.25
N LEU A 149 -13.41 -20.12 -23.92
CA LEU A 149 -13.31 -18.91 -23.11
C LEU A 149 -11.97 -18.19 -23.36
N GLY A 150 -10.87 -18.94 -23.43
CA GLY A 150 -9.56 -18.37 -23.77
C GLY A 150 -9.55 -17.63 -25.09
N LYS A 151 -10.10 -18.23 -26.14
CA LYS A 151 -10.22 -17.57 -27.47
C LYS A 151 -11.07 -16.30 -27.41
N LYS A 152 -12.16 -16.29 -26.65
CA LYS A 152 -12.98 -15.09 -26.45
C LYS A 152 -12.22 -13.97 -25.73
N MET A 153 -11.40 -14.33 -24.72
CA MET A 153 -10.53 -13.36 -24.05
C MET A 153 -9.47 -12.79 -24.99
N ASP A 154 -8.89 -13.61 -25.88
CA ASP A 154 -7.93 -13.14 -26.89
C ASP A 154 -8.61 -12.19 -27.89
N SER A 155 -9.81 -12.54 -28.37
CA SER A 155 -10.60 -11.68 -29.29
C SER A 155 -11.01 -10.35 -28.63
N ALA A 156 -11.28 -10.36 -27.33
CA ALA A 156 -11.60 -9.16 -26.55
C ALA A 156 -10.36 -8.36 -26.14
N LYS A 157 -9.16 -8.76 -26.57
CA LYS A 157 -7.87 -8.18 -26.17
C LYS A 157 -7.64 -8.18 -24.65
N LEU A 158 -8.26 -9.09 -23.94
CA LEU A 158 -8.09 -9.26 -22.48
C LEU A 158 -6.91 -10.19 -22.16
N ARG A 159 -6.41 -10.95 -23.16
CA ARG A 159 -5.28 -11.85 -23.04
C ARG A 159 -4.41 -11.79 -24.30
N GLU A 160 -3.10 -11.83 -24.14
CA GLU A 160 -2.13 -11.93 -25.22
C GLU A 160 -1.04 -12.91 -24.82
N ASN A 161 -0.69 -13.83 -25.72
CA ASN A 161 0.28 -14.89 -25.46
C ASN A 161 0.02 -15.66 -24.14
N GLY A 162 -1.27 -15.92 -23.84
CA GLY A 162 -1.68 -16.60 -22.61
C GLY A 162 -1.66 -15.75 -21.34
N LYS A 163 -1.25 -14.48 -21.41
CA LYS A 163 -1.16 -13.56 -20.30
C LYS A 163 -2.23 -12.47 -20.36
N PRO A 164 -2.74 -11.97 -19.22
CA PRO A 164 -3.69 -10.85 -19.22
C PRO A 164 -3.03 -9.59 -19.76
N THR A 165 -3.80 -8.83 -20.53
CA THR A 165 -3.40 -7.50 -21.03
C THR A 165 -3.64 -6.43 -19.98
N GLN A 166 -3.09 -5.22 -20.20
CA GLN A 166 -3.37 -4.07 -19.36
C GLN A 166 -4.89 -3.77 -19.30
N LEU A 167 -5.60 -3.90 -20.43
CA LEU A 167 -7.04 -3.74 -20.49
C LEU A 167 -7.80 -4.72 -19.58
N ALA A 168 -7.34 -5.96 -19.48
CA ALA A 168 -7.94 -6.95 -18.57
C ALA A 168 -7.75 -6.56 -17.11
N ILE A 169 -6.60 -5.96 -16.76
CA ILE A 169 -6.29 -5.49 -15.41
C ILE A 169 -7.17 -4.29 -15.06
N GLU A 170 -7.25 -3.29 -15.95
CA GLU A 170 -8.07 -2.08 -15.78
C GLU A 170 -9.56 -2.40 -15.65
N LYS A 171 -10.04 -3.43 -16.33
CA LYS A 171 -11.43 -3.90 -16.24
C LYS A 171 -11.70 -4.84 -15.05
N GLY A 172 -10.70 -5.10 -14.21
CA GLY A 172 -10.82 -6.03 -13.08
C GLY A 172 -11.01 -7.49 -13.47
N CYS A 173 -10.72 -7.84 -14.74
CA CYS A 173 -10.83 -9.21 -15.25
C CYS A 173 -9.57 -10.03 -14.98
N ALA A 174 -8.49 -9.39 -14.55
CA ALA A 174 -7.21 -10.03 -14.23
C ALA A 174 -6.38 -9.17 -13.29
N LEU A 175 -5.46 -9.80 -12.59
CA LEU A 175 -4.52 -9.15 -11.69
C LEU A 175 -3.10 -9.32 -12.24
N ARG A 176 -2.30 -8.26 -12.20
CA ARG A 176 -0.89 -8.32 -12.57
C ARG A 176 -0.06 -8.66 -11.33
N VAL A 177 0.59 -9.82 -11.35
CA VAL A 177 1.52 -10.23 -10.29
C VAL A 177 2.95 -9.88 -10.71
N PRO A 178 3.77 -9.23 -9.86
CA PRO A 178 5.05 -8.64 -10.26
C PRO A 178 6.12 -9.60 -10.81
N ASN A 179 5.99 -10.90 -10.73
CA ASN A 179 7.01 -11.86 -11.20
C ASN A 179 6.47 -13.00 -12.07
N GLY A 180 5.53 -12.69 -12.94
CA GLY A 180 5.08 -13.64 -13.96
C GLY A 180 4.13 -14.70 -13.42
N PHE A 181 3.18 -15.07 -14.28
CA PHE A 181 2.37 -16.26 -14.07
C PHE A 181 3.29 -17.48 -14.25
N GLY A 182 3.44 -18.28 -13.20
CA GLY A 182 3.90 -19.65 -13.29
C GLY A 182 2.74 -20.56 -13.62
#